data_98b84e0ab2a8dcd85298011a42bc93d8
#
_entry.id   98b84e0ab2a8dcd85298011a42bc93d8
#
_cell.length_a   1.000
_cell.length_b   1.000
_cell.length_c   1.000
_cell.angle_alpha   90.00
_cell.angle_beta   90.00
_cell.angle_gamma   90.00
#
_symmetry.space_group_name_H-M   'P 1'
#
loop_
_entity.id
_entity.type
_entity.pdbx_description
1 polymer ?
#
loop_
_entity_poly.entity_id
_entity_poly.type
_entity_poly.pdbx_seq_one_letter_code
_entity_poly.pdbx_strand_id
1 'polypeptide(L)'
;MFHKFMNRRFLTASALVLALTGCATSPTPVSTAETIASNPQLSTLNSLIVKAGLVDTLKGAGPFTVFAPSNEAFSKVPAKTLADIGADPARLKAVLTYHVIPGKVMAADIKNNSSVKTVNGANVGVSKAGEFVTVEDGMVQRADLNATNGVVHIIDSVLIPPPAPR
;
A
#
# COMPACT_ATOMS: atom_id res chain seq x y z
N MET A 1 -38.69 -74.65 19.91
CA MET A 1 -37.45 -75.36 19.54
C MET A 1 -36.43 -74.29 19.09
N PHE A 2 -35.45 -74.13 19.89
CA PHE A 2 -34.01 -74.06 19.56
C PHE A 2 -33.61 -73.07 18.45
N HIS A 3 -32.79 -72.26 18.60
CA HIS A 3 -31.42 -71.95 19.13
C HIS A 3 -30.96 -70.74 18.38
N LYS A 4 -30.27 -69.86 18.89
CA LYS A 4 -29.01 -69.76 19.59
C LYS A 4 -28.05 -68.85 18.83
N PHE A 5 -27.57 -67.87 19.55
CA PHE A 5 -26.21 -67.32 19.45
C PHE A 5 -25.75 -66.72 18.09
N MET A 6 -25.14 -65.62 17.99
CA MET A 6 -23.88 -65.29 18.65
C MET A 6 -23.45 -63.86 18.31
N ASN A 7 -23.03 -63.16 19.32
CA ASN A 7 -22.09 -62.05 19.31
C ASN A 7 -21.20 -61.91 18.10
N ARG A 8 -21.15 -60.74 17.57
CA ARG A 8 -19.86 -60.27 16.94
C ARG A 8 -19.69 -58.77 17.19
N ARG A 9 -18.91 -58.53 18.20
CA ARG A 9 -17.93 -57.46 18.40
C ARG A 9 -17.91 -56.40 17.32
N PHE A 10 -18.44 -55.24 17.68
CA PHE A 10 -18.18 -54.00 16.97
C PHE A 10 -16.77 -53.56 17.23
N LEU A 11 -15.92 -53.63 16.22
CA LEU A 11 -14.67 -52.92 16.16
C LEU A 11 -14.97 -51.46 15.82
N THR A 12 -14.84 -50.62 16.82
CA THR A 12 -14.89 -49.17 16.68
C THR A 12 -13.62 -48.70 15.98
N ALA A 13 -13.71 -48.49 14.67
CA ALA A 13 -12.71 -47.74 13.95
C ALA A 13 -12.92 -46.27 14.27
N SER A 14 -12.10 -45.75 15.20
CA SER A 14 -12.03 -44.36 15.54
C SER A 14 -11.35 -43.64 14.37
N ALA A 15 -12.13 -43.05 13.47
CA ALA A 15 -11.62 -42.16 12.44
C ALA A 15 -11.32 -40.82 13.10
N LEU A 16 -10.04 -40.59 13.37
CA LEU A 16 -9.49 -39.31 13.81
C LEU A 16 -9.54 -38.33 12.63
N VAL A 17 -10.62 -37.56 12.55
CA VAL A 17 -10.74 -36.46 11.61
C VAL A 17 -9.84 -35.34 12.15
N LEU A 18 -8.62 -35.21 11.58
CA LEU A 18 -7.81 -33.99 11.73
C LEU A 18 -8.56 -32.86 10.98
N ALA A 19 -9.30 -32.07 11.73
CA ALA A 19 -9.77 -30.78 11.25
C ALA A 19 -8.56 -29.86 11.13
N LEU A 20 -8.01 -29.71 9.90
CA LEU A 20 -7.18 -28.58 9.57
C LEU A 20 -8.07 -27.35 9.62
N THR A 21 -8.11 -26.69 10.77
CA THR A 21 -8.58 -25.32 10.86
C THR A 21 -7.52 -24.45 10.15
N GLY A 22 -7.67 -24.33 8.84
CA GLY A 22 -7.00 -23.28 8.09
C GLY A 22 -7.50 -21.95 8.66
N CYS A 23 -6.67 -21.27 9.41
CA CYS A 23 -6.87 -19.86 9.72
C CYS A 23 -6.86 -19.10 8.39
N ALA A 24 -8.03 -18.96 7.77
CA ALA A 24 -8.27 -17.92 6.79
C ALA A 24 -8.19 -16.61 7.59
N THR A 25 -7.00 -16.02 7.65
CA THR A 25 -6.82 -14.66 8.11
C THR A 25 -7.53 -13.79 7.07
N SER A 26 -8.79 -13.50 7.33
CA SER A 26 -9.49 -12.43 6.62
C SER A 26 -8.64 -11.18 6.83
N PRO A 27 -8.22 -10.49 5.76
CA PRO A 27 -7.44 -9.27 5.93
C PRO A 27 -8.30 -8.30 6.73
N THR A 28 -7.87 -8.02 7.96
CA THR A 28 -8.48 -6.94 8.75
C THR A 28 -8.42 -5.68 7.91
N PRO A 29 -9.50 -4.93 7.83
CA PRO A 29 -9.50 -3.69 7.06
C PRO A 29 -8.48 -2.74 7.67
N VAL A 30 -7.37 -2.53 6.98
CA VAL A 30 -6.25 -1.70 7.41
C VAL A 30 -6.25 -0.36 6.70
N SER A 31 -5.83 0.70 7.40
CA SER A 31 -5.68 2.04 6.83
C SER A 31 -4.52 2.11 5.82
N THR A 32 -4.46 3.17 5.02
CA THR A 32 -3.34 3.41 4.10
C THR A 32 -1.99 3.44 4.84
N ALA A 33 -1.95 4.03 6.04
CA ALA A 33 -0.75 4.04 6.88
C ALA A 33 -0.33 2.63 7.32
N GLU A 34 -1.27 1.79 7.71
CA GLU A 34 -1.00 0.40 8.11
C GLU A 34 -0.64 -0.48 6.91
N THR A 35 -1.26 -0.27 5.76
CA THR A 35 -0.89 -0.93 4.51
C THR A 35 0.57 -0.65 4.13
N ILE A 36 1.02 0.60 4.31
CA ILE A 36 2.41 0.99 4.10
C ILE A 36 3.32 0.36 5.16
N ALA A 37 2.94 0.40 6.44
CA ALA A 37 3.74 -0.12 7.54
C ALA A 37 3.93 -1.65 7.48
N SER A 38 2.94 -2.37 7.00
CA SER A 38 2.98 -3.83 6.88
C SER A 38 3.74 -4.33 5.64
N ASN A 39 4.07 -3.44 4.71
CA ASN A 39 4.74 -3.83 3.47
C ASN A 39 6.27 -3.65 3.60
N PRO A 40 7.07 -4.74 3.53
CA PRO A 40 8.53 -4.66 3.64
C PRO A 40 9.20 -3.80 2.56
N GLN A 41 8.59 -3.71 1.38
CA GLN A 41 9.09 -2.89 0.27
C GLN A 41 8.95 -1.39 0.51
N LEU A 42 8.14 -0.99 1.50
CA LEU A 42 7.83 0.40 1.84
C LEU A 42 8.41 0.83 3.19
N SER A 43 9.35 0.07 3.75
CA SER A 43 9.93 0.33 5.08
C SER A 43 10.62 1.69 5.17
N THR A 44 11.32 2.11 4.12
CA THR A 44 11.96 3.43 4.03
C THR A 44 10.90 4.54 4.03
N LEU A 45 9.86 4.39 3.21
CA LEU A 45 8.74 5.34 3.18
C LEU A 45 8.04 5.45 4.53
N ASN A 46 7.75 4.30 5.17
CA ASN A 46 7.13 4.28 6.49
C ASN A 46 7.95 5.05 7.53
N SER A 47 9.27 4.87 7.55
CA SER A 47 10.16 5.61 8.44
C SER A 47 10.10 7.12 8.20
N LEU A 48 10.01 7.56 6.95
CA LEU A 48 9.89 8.97 6.59
C LEU A 48 8.52 9.55 6.97
N ILE A 49 7.45 8.78 6.80
CA ILE A 49 6.08 9.17 7.21
C ILE A 49 6.01 9.38 8.73
N VAL A 50 6.60 8.46 9.50
CA VAL A 50 6.69 8.58 10.97
C VAL A 50 7.50 9.81 11.36
N LYS A 51 8.67 10.02 10.73
CA LYS A 51 9.54 11.18 10.98
C LYS A 51 8.84 12.50 10.65
N ALA A 52 8.01 12.53 9.62
CA ALA A 52 7.25 13.72 9.21
C ALA A 52 5.99 13.96 10.04
N GLY A 53 5.60 13.02 10.93
CA GLY A 53 4.37 13.10 11.71
C GLY A 53 3.09 13.00 10.86
N LEU A 54 3.15 12.34 9.71
CA LEU A 54 2.02 12.22 8.79
C LEU A 54 1.20 10.93 8.97
N VAL A 55 1.53 10.10 9.95
CA VAL A 55 0.83 8.84 10.24
C VAL A 55 -0.66 9.09 10.50
N ASP A 56 -0.97 10.07 11.34
CA ASP A 56 -2.37 10.40 11.69
C ASP A 56 -3.13 11.00 10.50
N THR A 57 -2.45 11.76 9.66
CA THR A 57 -3.03 12.28 8.41
C THR A 57 -3.43 11.14 7.47
N LEU A 58 -2.58 10.12 7.33
CA LEU A 58 -2.85 8.96 6.49
C LEU A 58 -3.81 7.94 7.14
N LYS A 59 -4.05 8.03 8.44
CA LYS A 59 -5.11 7.30 9.16
C LYS A 59 -6.45 8.02 9.14
N GLY A 60 -6.45 9.29 8.77
CA GLY A 60 -7.64 10.13 8.74
C GLY A 60 -8.74 9.60 7.83
N ALA A 61 -9.90 10.24 7.91
CA ALA A 61 -11.08 9.90 7.11
C ALA A 61 -10.87 10.29 5.64
N GLY A 62 -10.22 9.39 4.87
CA GLY A 62 -10.01 9.56 3.43
C GLY A 62 -11.28 9.89 2.64
N PRO A 63 -11.36 9.58 1.39
CA PRO A 63 -10.42 8.70 0.66
C PRO A 63 -9.12 9.39 0.24
N PHE A 64 -8.02 8.61 0.30
CA PHE A 64 -6.70 9.05 -0.18
C PHE A 64 -6.13 8.06 -1.19
N THR A 65 -5.38 8.55 -2.15
CA THR A 65 -4.53 7.72 -2.99
C THR A 65 -3.08 8.07 -2.69
N VAL A 66 -2.29 7.07 -2.33
CA VAL A 66 -0.88 7.24 -1.99
C VAL A 66 -0.03 6.56 -3.04
N PHE A 67 0.81 7.34 -3.71
CA PHE A 67 1.89 6.81 -4.54
C PHE A 67 3.10 6.53 -3.65
N ALA A 68 3.28 5.27 -3.30
CA ALA A 68 4.28 4.82 -2.34
C ALA A 68 5.57 4.39 -3.08
N PRO A 69 6.66 5.17 -3.02
CA PRO A 69 7.93 4.76 -3.59
C PRO A 69 8.49 3.57 -2.82
N SER A 70 8.96 2.56 -3.56
CA SER A 70 9.60 1.38 -3.00
C SER A 70 10.99 1.71 -2.41
N ASN A 71 11.55 0.81 -1.62
CA ASN A 71 12.93 0.95 -1.12
C ASN A 71 13.93 1.12 -2.27
N GLU A 72 13.68 0.43 -3.40
CA GLU A 72 14.49 0.58 -4.63
C GLU A 72 14.37 1.97 -5.24
N ALA A 73 13.18 2.58 -5.18
CA ALA A 73 12.98 3.95 -5.64
C ALA A 73 13.86 4.93 -4.86
N PHE A 74 13.95 4.77 -3.55
CA PHE A 74 14.84 5.58 -2.71
C PHE A 74 16.33 5.36 -3.02
N SER A 75 16.71 4.15 -3.41
CA SER A 75 18.09 3.83 -3.81
C SER A 75 18.53 4.54 -5.09
N LYS A 76 17.59 4.89 -5.95
CA LYS A 76 17.84 5.66 -7.19
C LYS A 76 18.04 7.16 -6.92
N VAL A 77 17.56 7.65 -5.78
CA VAL A 77 17.72 9.06 -5.40
C VAL A 77 19.15 9.32 -4.89
N PRO A 78 19.84 10.36 -5.37
CA PRO A 78 21.15 10.72 -4.83
C PRO A 78 21.12 10.88 -3.31
N ALA A 79 22.08 10.29 -2.61
CA ALA A 79 22.15 10.29 -1.15
C ALA A 79 22.12 11.72 -0.56
N LYS A 80 22.72 12.68 -1.26
CA LYS A 80 22.68 14.10 -0.88
C LYS A 80 21.25 14.65 -0.91
N THR A 81 20.50 14.38 -1.97
CA THR A 81 19.10 14.84 -2.10
C THR A 81 18.22 14.23 -1.01
N LEU A 82 18.41 12.94 -0.73
CA LEU A 82 17.67 12.25 0.32
C LEU A 82 18.02 12.80 1.72
N ALA A 83 19.31 13.13 1.95
CA ALA A 83 19.76 13.75 3.18
C ALA A 83 19.18 15.16 3.33
N ASP A 84 19.18 15.97 2.28
CA ASP A 84 18.62 17.33 2.26
C ASP A 84 17.10 17.33 2.53
N ILE A 85 16.36 16.38 1.93
CA ILE A 85 14.93 16.19 2.19
C ILE A 85 14.70 15.74 3.64
N GLY A 86 15.51 14.80 4.12
CA GLY A 86 15.39 14.25 5.47
C GLY A 86 15.85 15.20 6.60
N ALA A 87 16.68 16.19 6.29
CA ALA A 87 17.16 17.19 7.23
C ALA A 87 16.15 18.32 7.45
N ASP A 88 15.34 18.63 6.44
CA ASP A 88 14.34 19.69 6.49
C ASP A 88 12.93 19.09 6.64
N PRO A 89 12.29 19.21 7.81
CA PRO A 89 10.95 18.69 8.04
C PRO A 89 9.89 19.27 7.09
N ALA A 90 10.04 20.50 6.68
CA ALA A 90 9.11 21.16 5.76
C ALA A 90 9.22 20.55 4.35
N ARG A 91 10.44 20.32 3.89
CA ARG A 91 10.70 19.63 2.62
C ARG A 91 10.22 18.20 2.64
N LEU A 92 10.53 17.47 3.71
CA LEU A 92 10.09 16.10 3.86
C LEU A 92 8.56 16.01 3.80
N LYS A 93 7.87 16.90 4.53
CA LYS A 93 6.41 16.98 4.49
C LYS A 93 5.89 17.32 3.09
N ALA A 94 6.52 18.29 2.41
CA ALA A 94 6.15 18.68 1.05
C ALA A 94 6.28 17.52 0.05
N VAL A 95 7.37 16.77 0.11
CA VAL A 95 7.60 15.58 -0.73
C VAL A 95 6.55 14.51 -0.41
N LEU A 96 6.31 14.19 0.84
CA LEU A 96 5.35 13.16 1.23
C LEU A 96 3.91 13.54 0.86
N THR A 97 3.51 14.81 1.03
CA THR A 97 2.18 15.29 0.63
C THR A 97 2.03 15.39 -0.89
N TYR A 98 3.13 15.51 -1.63
CA TYR A 98 3.12 15.42 -3.09
C TYR A 98 2.83 14.01 -3.60
N HIS A 99 3.16 12.99 -2.81
CA HIS A 99 2.83 11.59 -3.11
C HIS A 99 1.38 11.22 -2.74
N VAL A 100 0.62 12.12 -2.13
CA VAL A 100 -0.75 11.86 -1.69
C VAL A 100 -1.73 12.69 -2.52
N ILE A 101 -2.72 12.00 -3.10
CA ILE A 101 -3.82 12.63 -3.82
C ILE A 101 -5.08 12.54 -2.95
N PRO A 102 -5.83 13.64 -2.79
CA PRO A 102 -7.15 13.58 -2.18
C PRO A 102 -8.13 12.88 -3.13
N GLY A 103 -8.77 11.83 -2.66
CA GLY A 103 -9.68 11.02 -3.44
C GLY A 103 -9.17 9.59 -3.66
N LYS A 104 -10.08 8.69 -3.99
CA LYS A 104 -9.76 7.32 -4.38
C LYS A 104 -9.61 7.24 -5.90
N VAL A 105 -8.40 7.03 -6.36
CA VAL A 105 -8.06 6.87 -7.78
C VAL A 105 -7.54 5.46 -7.98
N MET A 106 -8.31 4.63 -8.68
CA MET A 106 -7.87 3.29 -9.06
C MET A 106 -7.07 3.36 -10.37
N ALA A 107 -6.24 2.36 -10.61
CA ALA A 107 -5.50 2.27 -11.88
C ALA A 107 -6.44 2.24 -13.11
N ALA A 108 -7.66 1.75 -12.94
CA ALA A 108 -8.69 1.75 -13.98
C ALA A 108 -9.25 3.16 -14.29
N ASP A 109 -9.27 4.04 -13.29
CA ASP A 109 -9.81 5.40 -13.42
C ASP A 109 -8.82 6.38 -14.07
N ILE A 110 -7.54 5.99 -14.11
CA ILE A 110 -6.48 6.79 -14.71
C ILE A 110 -6.65 6.78 -16.23
N LYS A 111 -6.85 7.96 -16.79
CA LYS A 111 -6.90 8.18 -18.23
C LYS A 111 -5.50 8.49 -18.79
N ASN A 112 -5.34 8.37 -20.08
CA ASN A 112 -4.11 8.78 -20.75
C ASN A 112 -3.88 10.28 -20.51
N ASN A 113 -2.67 10.62 -19.98
CA ASN A 113 -2.25 11.99 -19.73
C ASN A 113 -3.23 12.79 -18.85
N SER A 114 -3.44 12.32 -17.63
CA SER A 114 -4.22 13.03 -16.62
C SER A 114 -3.28 13.82 -15.70
N SER A 115 -3.70 15.02 -15.31
CA SER A 115 -3.04 15.81 -14.28
C SER A 115 -3.93 15.83 -13.05
N VAL A 116 -3.40 15.40 -11.92
CA VAL A 116 -4.15 15.29 -10.66
C VAL A 116 -3.52 16.16 -9.60
N LYS A 117 -4.34 16.92 -8.89
CA LYS A 117 -3.87 17.77 -7.81
C LYS A 117 -3.54 16.95 -6.57
N THR A 118 -2.35 17.15 -6.02
CA THR A 118 -1.90 16.48 -4.79
C THR A 118 -2.29 17.25 -3.54
N VAL A 119 -2.17 16.63 -2.37
CA VAL A 119 -2.37 17.28 -1.06
C VAL A 119 -1.38 18.45 -0.85
N ASN A 120 -0.21 18.37 -1.47
CA ASN A 120 0.77 19.47 -1.48
C ASN A 120 0.27 20.73 -2.25
N GLY A 121 -0.76 20.57 -3.09
CA GLY A 121 -1.29 21.65 -3.93
C GLY A 121 -0.72 21.71 -5.34
N ALA A 122 0.41 21.07 -5.60
CA ALA A 122 0.97 20.92 -6.94
C ALA A 122 0.27 19.78 -7.70
N ASN A 123 0.30 19.84 -9.01
CA ASN A 123 -0.25 18.80 -9.85
C ASN A 123 0.82 17.73 -10.13
N VAL A 124 0.40 16.48 -10.20
CA VAL A 124 1.19 15.33 -10.63
C VAL A 124 0.63 14.80 -11.94
N GLY A 125 1.49 14.53 -12.91
CA GLY A 125 1.13 13.91 -14.16
C GLY A 125 0.95 12.40 -13.99
N VAL A 126 -0.20 11.88 -14.36
CA VAL A 126 -0.49 10.44 -14.33
C VAL A 126 -0.91 10.01 -15.71
N SER A 127 -0.29 8.96 -16.24
CA SER A 127 -0.61 8.43 -17.54
C SER A 127 -0.80 6.93 -17.49
N LYS A 128 -1.70 6.44 -18.33
CA LYS A 128 -1.93 5.01 -18.50
C LYS A 128 -1.74 4.62 -19.96
N ALA A 129 -0.90 3.61 -20.17
CA ALA A 129 -0.66 3.02 -21.48
C ALA A 129 -0.88 1.50 -21.39
N GLY A 130 -2.04 1.03 -21.85
CA GLY A 130 -2.43 -0.36 -21.66
C GLY A 130 -2.62 -0.71 -20.18
N GLU A 131 -1.83 -1.66 -19.69
CA GLU A 131 -1.83 -2.05 -18.26
C GLU A 131 -0.80 -1.27 -17.41
N PHE A 132 0.07 -0.51 -18.06
CA PHE A 132 1.10 0.26 -17.39
C PHE A 132 0.58 1.62 -16.98
N VAL A 133 0.80 1.95 -15.72
CA VAL A 133 0.51 3.28 -15.17
C VAL A 133 1.84 3.95 -14.84
N THR A 134 2.01 5.16 -15.29
CA THR A 134 3.16 6.02 -14.99
C THR A 134 2.70 7.23 -14.20
N VAL A 135 3.54 7.67 -13.28
CA VAL A 135 3.32 8.86 -12.46
C VAL A 135 4.57 9.70 -12.55
N GLU A 136 4.48 10.85 -13.23
CA GLU A 136 5.65 11.63 -13.62
C GLU A 136 6.68 10.75 -14.35
N ASP A 137 7.88 10.62 -13.79
CA ASP A 137 8.95 9.77 -14.32
C ASP A 137 8.97 8.35 -13.74
N GLY A 138 8.01 8.03 -12.86
CA GLY A 138 7.94 6.74 -12.17
C GLY A 138 6.91 5.79 -12.78
N MET A 139 7.20 4.49 -12.75
CA MET A 139 6.28 3.44 -13.15
C MET A 139 5.63 2.82 -11.93
N VAL A 140 4.33 2.54 -12.02
CA VAL A 140 3.60 1.81 -10.98
C VAL A 140 3.95 0.32 -11.11
N GLN A 141 4.64 -0.21 -10.10
CA GLN A 141 5.00 -1.62 -10.01
C GLN A 141 3.86 -2.48 -9.51
N ARG A 142 3.08 -1.95 -8.58
CA ARG A 142 1.89 -2.61 -8.03
C ARG A 142 0.81 -1.58 -7.78
N ALA A 143 -0.32 -1.76 -8.44
CA ALA A 143 -1.48 -0.89 -8.32
C ALA A 143 -2.52 -1.47 -7.35
N ASP A 144 -3.46 -0.62 -6.96
CA ASP A 144 -4.73 -0.99 -6.31
C ASP A 144 -4.59 -1.80 -5.00
N LEU A 145 -3.59 -1.47 -4.17
CA LEU A 145 -3.54 -1.96 -2.80
C LEU A 145 -4.63 -1.25 -1.98
N ASN A 146 -5.76 -1.92 -1.84
CA ASN A 146 -6.91 -1.35 -1.16
C ASN A 146 -6.68 -1.22 0.34
N ALA A 147 -6.99 -0.04 0.87
CA ALA A 147 -7.04 0.27 2.28
C ALA A 147 -8.45 0.77 2.65
N THR A 148 -8.79 0.81 3.94
CA THR A 148 -10.11 1.25 4.41
C THR A 148 -10.41 2.70 4.06
N ASN A 149 -9.40 3.53 4.09
CA ASN A 149 -9.48 4.97 3.82
C ASN A 149 -8.77 5.39 2.54
N GLY A 150 -8.53 4.47 1.58
CA GLY A 150 -7.92 4.83 0.31
C GLY A 150 -7.29 3.67 -0.46
N VAL A 151 -6.35 4.02 -1.32
CA VAL A 151 -5.60 3.09 -2.16
C VAL A 151 -4.12 3.44 -2.14
N VAL A 152 -3.27 2.44 -2.17
CA VAL A 152 -1.82 2.61 -2.27
C VAL A 152 -1.33 2.00 -3.59
N HIS A 153 -0.56 2.78 -4.34
CA HIS A 153 0.13 2.33 -5.54
C HIS A 153 1.63 2.36 -5.29
N ILE A 154 2.31 1.24 -5.50
CA ILE A 154 3.76 1.17 -5.34
C ILE A 154 4.43 1.62 -6.63
N ILE A 155 5.29 2.63 -6.54
CA ILE A 155 6.05 3.20 -7.66
C ILE A 155 7.55 2.96 -7.50
N ASP A 156 8.27 2.96 -8.62
CA ASP A 156 9.70 2.71 -8.70
C ASP A 156 10.57 3.97 -8.66
N SER A 157 9.96 5.13 -8.48
CA SER A 157 10.63 6.43 -8.42
C SER A 157 10.04 7.31 -7.31
N VAL A 158 10.87 8.19 -6.75
CA VAL A 158 10.45 9.18 -5.77
C VAL A 158 10.03 10.46 -6.50
N LEU A 159 8.80 10.90 -6.27
CA LEU A 159 8.28 12.14 -6.86
C LEU A 159 8.82 13.34 -6.09
N ILE A 160 9.53 14.21 -6.77
CA ILE A 160 10.08 15.43 -6.19
C ILE A 160 9.21 16.60 -6.65
N PRO A 161 8.52 17.29 -5.74
CA PRO A 161 7.71 18.44 -6.12
C PRO A 161 8.59 19.53 -6.75
N PRO A 162 8.09 20.23 -7.76
CA PRO A 162 8.79 21.39 -8.30
C PRO A 162 8.98 22.45 -7.19
N PRO A 163 10.04 23.24 -7.25
CA PRO A 163 10.23 24.31 -6.27
C PRO A 163 9.01 25.24 -6.28
N ALA A 164 8.54 25.59 -5.09
CA ALA A 164 7.42 26.52 -4.96
C ALA A 164 7.74 27.81 -5.73
N PRO A 165 6.79 28.34 -6.50
CA PRO A 165 6.99 29.64 -7.15
C PRO A 165 7.29 30.69 -6.07
N ARG A 166 8.38 31.43 -6.27
CA ARG A 166 8.81 32.54 -5.40
C ARG A 166 7.93 33.76 -5.64
#